data_b5f9aec4a567ec6354e420983b4ac2e7
#
_entry.id   b5f9aec4a567ec6354e420983b4ac2e7
#
_cell.length_a   1.000
_cell.length_b   1.000
_cell.length_c   1.000
_cell.angle_alpha   90.00
_cell.angle_beta   90.00
_cell.angle_gamma   90.00
#
_symmetry.space_group_name_H-M   'P 1'
#
loop_
_entity.id
_entity.type
_entity.pdbx_description
1 polymer ?
#
loop_
_entity_poly.entity_id
_entity_poly.type
_entity_poly.pdbx_seq_one_letter_code
_entity_poly.pdbx_strand_id
1 'polypeptide(L)'
;MEIELLRVRNDKNSRFEDIQIMLSLLHESKKIDYQLLIKSSLILMLYNSIEGTISNLLTELFDAIHQKNLSMDLLPNKLQNTINKYYLKKIGDSPKKLKEYYECDTVTLCSLSYLEINKYLRLFSGNLDSHSIRNISSDLGIQL
;
A
#
# COMPACT_ATOMS: atom_id res chain seq x y z
N MET A 1 -10.45 -8.25 -12.52
CA MET A 1 -10.67 -6.87 -12.03
C MET A 1 -9.59 -5.99 -12.64
N GLU A 2 -9.93 -5.12 -13.54
CA GLU A 2 -8.99 -4.20 -14.17
C GLU A 2 -8.96 -2.92 -13.35
N ILE A 3 -7.81 -2.57 -12.81
CA ILE A 3 -7.58 -1.38 -12.00
C ILE A 3 -6.86 -0.36 -12.88
N GLU A 4 -7.37 0.84 -12.96
CA GLU A 4 -6.73 1.90 -13.73
C GLU A 4 -5.52 2.44 -12.94
N LEU A 5 -4.34 1.92 -13.26
CA LEU A 5 -3.09 2.25 -12.59
C LEU A 5 -2.39 3.51 -13.16
N LEU A 6 -3.10 4.29 -13.98
CA LEU A 6 -2.51 5.46 -14.64
C LEU A 6 -1.95 6.48 -13.64
N ARG A 7 -2.69 6.75 -12.57
CA ARG A 7 -2.28 7.66 -11.50
C ARG A 7 -1.01 7.18 -10.80
N VAL A 8 -0.97 5.90 -10.44
CA VAL A 8 0.21 5.30 -9.79
C VAL A 8 1.43 5.34 -10.70
N ARG A 9 1.22 5.07 -12.00
CA ARG A 9 2.27 5.12 -13.02
C ARG A 9 2.85 6.53 -13.17
N ASN A 10 1.99 7.54 -13.23
CA ASN A 10 2.40 8.93 -13.39
C ASN A 10 3.18 9.41 -12.15
N ASP A 11 2.69 9.12 -10.95
CA ASP A 11 3.40 9.46 -9.70
C ASP A 11 4.77 8.78 -9.62
N LYS A 12 4.84 7.48 -9.95
CA LYS A 12 6.11 6.74 -10.02
C LYS A 12 7.09 7.39 -11.02
N ASN A 13 6.62 7.76 -12.21
CA ASN A 13 7.47 8.35 -13.24
C ASN A 13 8.02 9.71 -12.80
N SER A 14 7.18 10.57 -12.21
CA SER A 14 7.61 11.86 -11.66
C SER A 14 8.72 11.69 -10.61
N ARG A 15 8.52 10.77 -9.66
CA ARG A 15 9.55 10.47 -8.63
C ARG A 15 10.84 9.94 -9.24
N PHE A 16 10.74 9.17 -10.31
CA PHE A 16 11.91 8.65 -11.02
C PHE A 16 12.69 9.76 -11.76
N GLU A 17 11.99 10.73 -12.34
CA GLU A 17 12.61 11.92 -12.94
C GLU A 17 13.39 12.74 -11.90
N ASP A 18 12.83 12.97 -10.72
CA ASP A 18 13.51 13.65 -9.61
C ASP A 18 14.80 12.90 -9.19
N ILE A 19 14.75 11.57 -9.13
CA ILE A 19 15.93 10.74 -8.83
C ILE A 19 16.99 10.88 -9.93
N GLN A 20 16.60 10.93 -11.20
CA GLN A 20 17.54 11.13 -12.31
C GLN A 20 18.22 12.50 -12.25
N ILE A 21 17.49 13.56 -11.92
CA ILE A 21 18.05 14.90 -11.71
C ILE A 21 19.09 14.85 -10.59
N MET A 22 18.80 14.23 -9.46
CA MET A 22 19.74 14.11 -8.35
C MET A 22 20.98 13.27 -8.71
N LEU A 23 20.83 12.24 -9.54
CA LEU A 23 21.97 11.47 -10.06
C LEU A 23 22.87 12.32 -10.96
N SER A 24 22.30 13.17 -11.81
CA SER A 24 23.06 14.10 -12.64
C SER A 24 23.86 15.08 -11.79
N LEU A 25 23.25 15.67 -10.77
CA LEU A 25 23.92 16.55 -9.79
C LEU A 25 25.06 15.84 -9.06
N LEU A 26 24.91 14.54 -8.76
CA LEU A 26 25.97 13.75 -8.14
C LEU A 26 27.19 13.62 -9.07
N HIS A 27 26.94 13.38 -10.36
CA HIS A 27 28.03 13.28 -11.37
C HIS A 27 28.75 14.60 -11.57
N GLU A 28 28.05 15.73 -11.53
CA GLU A 28 28.63 17.07 -11.73
C GLU A 28 29.36 17.58 -10.48
N SER A 29 29.06 17.07 -9.32
CA SER A 29 29.63 17.55 -8.06
C SER A 29 31.07 17.10 -7.90
N LYS A 30 32.01 18.08 -7.74
CA LYS A 30 33.43 17.84 -7.50
C LYS A 30 33.79 17.82 -6.01
N LYS A 31 32.92 18.31 -5.13
CA LYS A 31 33.17 18.40 -3.67
C LYS A 31 32.65 17.16 -2.98
N ILE A 32 33.51 16.50 -2.20
CA ILE A 32 33.20 15.24 -1.48
C ILE A 32 32.01 15.43 -0.54
N ASP A 33 31.95 16.53 0.20
CA ASP A 33 30.85 16.77 1.15
C ASP A 33 29.50 16.88 0.44
N TYR A 34 29.46 17.51 -0.74
CA TYR A 34 28.25 17.59 -1.54
C TYR A 34 27.85 16.23 -2.10
N GLN A 35 28.83 15.42 -2.53
CA GLN A 35 28.54 14.06 -2.99
C GLN A 35 27.94 13.19 -1.89
N LEU A 36 28.42 13.30 -0.64
CA LEU A 36 27.88 12.57 0.50
C LEU A 36 26.44 12.99 0.79
N LEU A 37 26.17 14.31 0.77
CA LEU A 37 24.82 14.83 0.99
C LEU A 37 23.86 14.36 -0.12
N ILE A 38 24.26 14.45 -1.39
CA ILE A 38 23.45 14.01 -2.53
C ILE A 38 23.18 12.50 -2.46
N LYS A 39 24.19 11.69 -2.13
CA LYS A 39 24.01 10.22 -1.97
C LYS A 39 22.99 9.89 -0.86
N SER A 40 23.09 10.55 0.28
CA SER A 40 22.15 10.36 1.38
C SER A 40 20.72 10.74 0.98
N SER A 41 20.57 11.86 0.26
CA SER A 41 19.28 12.31 -0.27
C SER A 41 18.73 11.34 -1.31
N LEU A 42 19.56 10.80 -2.21
CA LEU A 42 19.18 9.79 -3.20
C LEU A 42 18.64 8.52 -2.54
N ILE A 43 19.32 8.02 -1.50
CA ILE A 43 18.87 6.84 -0.76
C ILE A 43 17.48 7.09 -0.17
N LEU A 44 17.26 8.26 0.44
CA LEU A 44 15.97 8.64 1.01
C LEU A 44 14.88 8.78 -0.09
N MET A 45 15.22 9.38 -1.23
CA MET A 45 14.29 9.52 -2.36
C MET A 45 13.89 8.16 -2.94
N LEU A 46 14.84 7.25 -3.11
CA LEU A 46 14.58 5.86 -3.56
C LEU A 46 13.64 5.13 -2.59
N TYR A 47 13.93 5.24 -1.30
CA TYR A 47 13.10 4.65 -0.26
C TYR A 47 11.67 5.21 -0.31
N ASN A 48 11.51 6.53 -0.30
CA ASN A 48 10.22 7.20 -0.38
C ASN A 48 9.46 6.90 -1.68
N SER A 49 10.19 6.68 -2.79
CA SER A 49 9.59 6.31 -4.07
C SER A 49 8.97 4.92 -4.02
N ILE A 50 9.67 3.95 -3.44
CA ILE A 50 9.14 2.58 -3.27
C ILE A 50 7.92 2.62 -2.33
N GLU A 51 8.06 3.26 -1.17
CA GLU A 51 7.00 3.38 -0.18
C GLU A 51 5.75 4.03 -0.76
N GLY A 52 5.91 5.17 -1.42
CA GLY A 52 4.80 5.90 -2.04
C GLY A 52 4.13 5.09 -3.15
N THR A 53 4.90 4.37 -3.96
CA THR A 53 4.33 3.53 -5.03
C THR A 53 3.48 2.41 -4.46
N ILE A 54 3.96 1.69 -3.43
CA ILE A 54 3.19 0.62 -2.79
C ILE A 54 1.94 1.17 -2.10
N SER A 55 2.06 2.29 -1.36
CA SER A 55 0.91 2.94 -0.73
C SER A 55 -0.15 3.36 -1.74
N ASN A 56 0.25 3.94 -2.87
CA ASN A 56 -0.67 4.34 -3.93
C ASN A 56 -1.34 3.14 -4.59
N LEU A 57 -0.60 2.05 -4.85
CA LEU A 57 -1.17 0.80 -5.38
C LEU A 57 -2.23 0.23 -4.45
N LEU A 58 -1.98 0.21 -3.15
CA LEU A 58 -2.93 -0.29 -2.17
C LEU A 58 -4.16 0.63 -2.06
N THR A 59 -3.97 1.93 -2.11
CA THR A 59 -5.08 2.90 -2.14
C THR A 59 -5.97 2.66 -3.35
N GLU A 60 -5.40 2.59 -4.55
CA GLU A 60 -6.16 2.35 -5.78
C GLU A 60 -6.88 0.98 -5.77
N LEU A 61 -6.26 -0.05 -5.17
CA LEU A 61 -6.90 -1.36 -5.00
C LEU A 61 -8.18 -1.26 -4.15
N PHE A 62 -8.11 -0.62 -2.99
CA PHE A 62 -9.27 -0.51 -2.09
C PHE A 62 -10.31 0.47 -2.63
N ASP A 63 -9.89 1.55 -3.29
CA ASP A 63 -10.79 2.47 -3.96
C ASP A 63 -11.55 1.78 -5.11
N ALA A 64 -10.88 0.92 -5.88
CA ALA A 64 -11.52 0.14 -6.94
C ALA A 64 -12.54 -0.88 -6.38
N ILE A 65 -12.25 -1.52 -5.25
CA ILE A 65 -13.19 -2.42 -4.56
C ILE A 65 -14.44 -1.64 -4.14
N HIS A 66 -14.24 -0.46 -3.55
CA HIS A 66 -15.32 0.41 -3.11
C HIS A 66 -16.17 0.93 -4.26
N GLN A 67 -15.54 1.51 -5.29
CA GLN A 67 -16.24 2.11 -6.44
C GLN A 67 -17.05 1.08 -7.25
N LYS A 68 -16.54 -0.15 -7.33
CA LYS A 68 -17.23 -1.23 -8.06
C LYS A 68 -18.26 -1.97 -7.19
N ASN A 69 -18.45 -1.57 -5.94
CA ASN A 69 -19.34 -2.21 -4.98
C ASN A 69 -19.16 -3.74 -4.96
N LEU A 70 -17.90 -4.20 -4.98
CA LEU A 70 -17.61 -5.62 -5.00
C LEU A 70 -18.04 -6.27 -3.68
N SER A 71 -18.78 -7.36 -3.77
CA SER A 71 -19.09 -8.18 -2.62
C SER A 71 -17.87 -9.03 -2.20
N MET A 72 -17.84 -9.43 -0.94
CA MET A 72 -16.71 -10.14 -0.34
C MET A 72 -16.39 -11.45 -1.07
N ASP A 73 -17.40 -12.18 -1.51
CA ASP A 73 -17.30 -13.47 -2.22
C ASP A 73 -16.63 -13.37 -3.59
N LEU A 74 -16.64 -12.18 -4.21
CA LEU A 74 -15.97 -11.92 -5.48
C LEU A 74 -14.47 -11.61 -5.33
N LEU A 75 -13.98 -11.42 -4.11
CA LEU A 75 -12.59 -11.12 -3.85
C LEU A 75 -11.77 -12.41 -3.74
N PRO A 76 -10.46 -12.38 -4.07
CA PRO A 76 -9.57 -13.50 -3.81
C PRO A 76 -9.54 -13.88 -2.31
N ASN A 77 -9.50 -15.17 -2.00
CA ASN A 77 -9.55 -15.69 -0.61
C ASN A 77 -8.55 -15.02 0.34
N LYS A 78 -7.34 -14.73 -0.12
CA LYS A 78 -6.32 -14.05 0.69
C LYS A 78 -6.73 -12.62 1.06
N LEU A 79 -7.29 -11.89 0.10
CA LEU A 79 -7.79 -10.54 0.33
C LEU A 79 -9.00 -10.56 1.27
N GLN A 80 -9.92 -11.51 1.10
CA GLN A 80 -11.04 -11.74 2.04
C GLN A 80 -10.51 -11.95 3.47
N ASN A 81 -9.52 -12.82 3.64
CA ASN A 81 -8.90 -13.10 4.95
C ASN A 81 -8.26 -11.83 5.56
N THR A 82 -7.60 -11.01 4.76
CA THR A 82 -7.01 -9.75 5.22
C THR A 82 -8.08 -8.76 5.68
N ILE A 83 -9.16 -8.63 4.94
CA ILE A 83 -10.30 -7.78 5.29
C ILE A 83 -10.99 -8.31 6.55
N ASN A 84 -11.19 -9.62 6.67
CA ASN A 84 -11.74 -10.24 7.89
C ASN A 84 -10.88 -9.97 9.11
N LYS A 85 -9.55 -10.11 9.01
CA LYS A 85 -8.61 -9.76 10.09
C LYS A 85 -8.73 -8.29 10.50
N TYR A 86 -8.90 -7.39 9.54
CA TYR A 86 -9.13 -5.97 9.81
C TYR A 86 -10.42 -5.77 10.63
N TYR A 87 -11.54 -6.35 10.20
CA TYR A 87 -12.81 -6.21 10.90
C TYR A 87 -12.74 -6.79 12.31
N LEU A 88 -12.18 -7.98 12.49
CA LEU A 88 -12.00 -8.59 13.79
C LEU A 88 -11.17 -7.71 14.72
N LYS A 89 -10.08 -7.13 14.25
CA LYS A 89 -9.28 -6.18 15.03
C LYS A 89 -10.04 -4.87 15.35
N LYS A 90 -10.84 -4.37 14.42
CA LYS A 90 -11.64 -3.14 14.61
C LYS A 90 -12.78 -3.35 15.60
N ILE A 91 -13.42 -4.51 15.56
CA ILE A 91 -14.51 -4.89 16.45
C ILE A 91 -14.01 -5.14 17.88
N GLY A 92 -12.77 -5.65 18.01
CA GLY A 92 -12.18 -6.07 19.28
C GLY A 92 -12.93 -7.25 19.89
N ASP A 93 -12.82 -7.41 21.22
CA ASP A 93 -13.39 -8.53 21.96
C ASP A 93 -14.87 -8.32 22.35
N SER A 94 -15.63 -7.48 21.64
CA SER A 94 -17.03 -7.24 21.92
C SER A 94 -17.89 -8.41 21.40
N PRO A 95 -18.46 -9.28 22.27
CA PRO A 95 -19.24 -10.45 21.84
C PRO A 95 -20.45 -10.07 20.97
N LYS A 96 -21.10 -8.93 21.30
CA LYS A 96 -22.26 -8.43 20.56
C LYS A 96 -21.90 -8.08 19.12
N LYS A 97 -20.81 -7.32 18.93
CA LYS A 97 -20.36 -6.90 17.59
C LYS A 97 -19.82 -8.07 16.77
N LEU A 98 -19.19 -9.06 17.43
CA LEU A 98 -18.76 -10.29 16.76
C LEU A 98 -19.95 -11.08 16.24
N LYS A 99 -21.01 -11.20 17.05
CA LYS A 99 -22.25 -11.87 16.63
C LYS A 99 -22.89 -11.15 15.44
N GLU A 100 -23.06 -9.84 15.52
CA GLU A 100 -23.56 -9.00 14.41
C GLU A 100 -22.72 -9.16 13.13
N TYR A 101 -21.40 -9.25 13.25
CA TYR A 101 -20.48 -9.46 12.13
C TYR A 101 -20.67 -10.82 11.45
N TYR A 102 -20.82 -11.90 12.22
CA TYR A 102 -21.02 -13.25 11.68
C TYR A 102 -22.43 -13.51 11.17
N GLU A 103 -23.43 -12.79 11.67
CA GLU A 103 -24.83 -12.88 11.23
C GLU A 103 -25.12 -11.98 10.03
N CYS A 104 -24.18 -11.11 9.64
CA CYS A 104 -24.35 -10.22 8.48
C CYS A 104 -23.91 -10.94 7.21
N ASP A 105 -24.86 -11.39 6.39
CA ASP A 105 -24.62 -12.11 5.12
C ASP A 105 -23.85 -11.27 4.07
N THR A 106 -23.81 -9.97 4.25
CA THR A 106 -23.08 -9.03 3.38
C THR A 106 -22.31 -8.04 4.22
N VAL A 107 -21.04 -8.32 4.44
CA VAL A 107 -20.10 -7.27 4.89
C VAL A 107 -20.04 -6.22 3.80
N THR A 108 -20.79 -5.15 3.98
CA THR A 108 -20.76 -4.03 3.06
C THR A 108 -19.37 -3.41 3.12
N LEU A 109 -18.58 -3.62 2.08
CA LEU A 109 -17.22 -3.07 1.91
C LEU A 109 -17.24 -1.53 1.76
N CYS A 110 -18.40 -0.90 2.03
CA CYS A 110 -18.70 0.51 1.76
C CYS A 110 -17.81 1.54 2.47
N SER A 111 -16.93 1.14 3.39
CA SER A 111 -16.05 2.06 4.11
C SER A 111 -14.60 1.60 4.22
N LEU A 112 -14.20 0.62 3.40
CA LEU A 112 -12.82 0.13 3.39
C LEU A 112 -11.91 1.12 2.67
N SER A 113 -11.10 1.83 3.43
CA SER A 113 -9.97 2.56 2.87
C SER A 113 -8.64 1.87 3.24
N TYR A 114 -7.65 1.98 2.37
CA TYR A 114 -6.31 1.51 2.67
C TYR A 114 -5.76 2.10 3.98
N LEU A 115 -6.00 3.39 4.23
CA LEU A 115 -5.53 4.07 5.43
C LEU A 115 -6.09 3.46 6.71
N GLU A 116 -7.38 3.10 6.73
CA GLU A 116 -7.98 2.42 7.88
C GLU A 116 -7.42 1.01 8.06
N ILE A 117 -7.35 0.22 6.99
CA ILE A 117 -6.79 -1.12 7.04
C ILE A 117 -5.36 -1.09 7.53
N ASN A 118 -4.52 -0.20 7.01
CA ASN A 118 -3.13 -0.07 7.43
C ASN A 118 -2.99 0.35 8.90
N LYS A 119 -3.88 1.22 9.40
CA LYS A 119 -3.92 1.63 10.81
C LYS A 119 -4.08 0.44 11.76
N TYR A 120 -4.93 -0.53 11.42
CA TYR A 120 -5.22 -1.68 12.27
C TYR A 120 -4.30 -2.87 12.01
N LEU A 121 -3.99 -3.17 10.77
CA LEU A 121 -3.19 -4.34 10.40
C LEU A 121 -1.71 -4.05 10.33
N ARG A 122 -1.32 -2.79 10.21
CA ARG A 122 0.06 -2.37 10.00
C ARG A 122 0.69 -3.15 8.84
N LEU A 123 -0.04 -3.24 7.73
CA LEU A 123 0.44 -3.91 6.52
C LEU A 123 1.81 -3.36 6.12
N PHE A 124 2.07 -2.15 6.57
CA PHE A 124 3.23 -1.38 6.20
C PHE A 124 3.60 -0.39 7.32
N SER A 125 4.75 -0.57 7.94
CA SER A 125 5.21 0.22 9.07
C SER A 125 6.63 0.76 8.84
N GLY A 126 6.77 1.67 7.87
CA GLY A 126 7.95 2.55 7.81
C GLY A 126 9.27 1.95 7.31
N ASN A 127 9.48 0.64 7.25
CA ASN A 127 10.67 0.00 6.66
C ASN A 127 10.24 -1.03 5.62
N LEU A 128 10.08 -0.56 4.37
CA LEU A 128 9.79 -1.43 3.23
C LEU A 128 11.08 -2.06 2.71
N ASP A 129 11.29 -3.30 3.07
CA ASP A 129 12.26 -4.16 2.40
C ASP A 129 11.55 -5.11 1.40
N SER A 130 12.33 -5.83 0.62
CA SER A 130 11.80 -6.77 -0.38
C SER A 130 10.99 -7.92 0.26
N HIS A 131 11.25 -8.25 1.52
CA HIS A 131 10.53 -9.28 2.26
C HIS A 131 9.13 -8.75 2.66
N SER A 132 9.05 -7.52 3.18
CA SER A 132 7.78 -6.87 3.53
C SER A 132 6.89 -6.70 2.31
N ILE A 133 7.43 -6.29 1.15
CA ILE A 133 6.68 -6.17 -0.10
C ILE A 133 6.09 -7.53 -0.52
N ARG A 134 6.89 -8.61 -0.48
CA ARG A 134 6.42 -9.96 -0.83
C ARG A 134 5.34 -10.45 0.13
N ASN A 135 5.48 -10.19 1.43
CA ASN A 135 4.47 -10.57 2.42
C ASN A 135 3.14 -9.83 2.17
N ILE A 136 3.17 -8.51 1.97
CA ILE A 136 1.98 -7.72 1.65
C ILE A 136 1.31 -8.26 0.37
N SER A 137 2.08 -8.47 -0.69
CA SER A 137 1.55 -9.01 -1.94
C SER A 137 0.93 -10.39 -1.74
N SER A 138 1.59 -11.26 -0.96
CA SER A 138 1.04 -12.57 -0.62
C SER A 138 -0.24 -12.48 0.18
N ASP A 139 -0.32 -11.60 1.18
CA ASP A 139 -1.50 -11.42 2.04
C ASP A 139 -2.70 -10.85 1.27
N LEU A 140 -2.44 -10.07 0.24
CA LEU A 140 -3.47 -9.52 -0.64
C LEU A 140 -3.80 -10.42 -1.84
N GLY A 141 -3.07 -11.51 -2.03
CA GLY A 141 -3.24 -12.41 -3.17
C GLY A 141 -2.72 -11.85 -4.49
N ILE A 142 -1.82 -10.87 -4.43
CA ILE A 142 -1.17 -10.27 -5.61
C ILE A 142 0.06 -11.11 -5.95
N GLN A 143 0.19 -11.55 -7.19
CA GLN A 143 1.40 -12.18 -7.71
C GLN A 143 2.35 -11.09 -8.22
N LEU A 144 3.56 -11.03 -7.66
CA LEU A 144 4.66 -10.19 -8.13
C LEU A 144 5.55 -10.99 -9.08
#